data_1ff0490c084b03a83938d342c005333a
#
_entry.id   1ff0490c084b03a83938d342c005333a
#
_cell.length_a   1.000
_cell.length_b   1.000
_cell.length_c   1.000
_cell.angle_alpha   90.00
_cell.angle_beta   90.00
_cell.angle_gamma   90.00
#
_symmetry.space_group_name_H-M   'P 1'
#
loop_
_entity.id
_entity.type
_entity.pdbx_description
1 polymer ?
#
loop_
_entity_poly.entity_id
_entity_poly.type
_entity_poly.pdbx_seq_one_letter_code
_entity_poly.pdbx_strand_id
1 'polypeptide(L)'
;ENAIIAIYQRFEGITWYIQKVLNTLYDMTPEHGVCKVEMVSEAIRQIIDSFRYTYSEILFRLPEKQKELLIAITKEGKAKAVTSGAFIRKYRLASASSVQSALKGLLEKDFVTQEKGVYQIYDRFLGIWLKENY
;
A
#
# COMPACT_ATOMS: atom_id res chain seq x y z
N GLU A 1 -9.09 -21.77 8.45
CA GLU A 1 -8.36 -22.15 7.23
C GLU A 1 -8.60 -21.16 6.10
N ASN A 2 -9.87 -20.85 5.79
CA ASN A 2 -10.20 -19.87 4.76
C ASN A 2 -9.67 -18.47 5.09
N ALA A 3 -9.66 -18.07 6.36
CA ALA A 3 -9.11 -16.79 6.79
C ALA A 3 -7.59 -16.72 6.52
N ILE A 4 -6.86 -17.80 6.79
CA ILE A 4 -5.42 -17.87 6.53
C ILE A 4 -5.12 -17.75 5.03
N ILE A 5 -5.90 -18.45 4.20
CA ILE A 5 -5.76 -18.39 2.73
C ILE A 5 -6.02 -16.98 2.23
N ALA A 6 -7.06 -16.31 2.71
CA ALA A 6 -7.39 -14.94 2.33
C ALA A 6 -6.27 -13.95 2.69
N ILE A 7 -5.68 -14.08 3.86
CA ILE A 7 -4.55 -13.24 4.28
C ILE A 7 -3.33 -13.49 3.41
N TYR A 8 -3.01 -14.76 3.16
CA TYR A 8 -1.87 -15.14 2.32
C TYR A 8 -1.99 -14.55 0.92
N GLN A 9 -3.17 -14.67 0.30
CA GLN A 9 -3.43 -14.12 -1.02
C GLN A 9 -3.38 -12.59 -1.05
N ARG A 10 -3.95 -11.94 -0.04
CA ARG A 10 -4.00 -10.48 0.05
C ARG A 10 -2.59 -9.85 0.09
N PHE A 11 -1.66 -10.48 0.78
CA PHE A 11 -0.31 -9.97 0.99
C PHE A 11 0.77 -10.75 0.24
N GLU A 12 0.38 -11.53 -0.76
CA GLU A 12 1.30 -12.25 -1.65
C GLU A 12 2.32 -13.12 -0.90
N GLY A 13 1.92 -13.68 0.24
CA GLY A 13 2.78 -14.55 1.04
C GLY A 13 3.86 -13.82 1.86
N ILE A 14 3.83 -12.48 1.94
CA ILE A 14 4.81 -11.73 2.72
C ILE A 14 4.56 -11.94 4.21
N THR A 15 5.47 -12.64 4.87
CA THR A 15 5.31 -13.16 6.24
C THR A 15 4.97 -12.07 7.27
N TRP A 16 5.61 -10.91 7.20
CA TRP A 16 5.39 -9.84 8.18
C TRP A 16 3.93 -9.37 8.21
N TYR A 17 3.35 -9.14 7.05
CA TYR A 17 1.94 -8.71 6.95
C TYR A 17 1.00 -9.81 7.41
N ILE A 18 1.26 -11.04 6.99
CA ILE A 18 0.47 -12.21 7.35
C ILE A 18 0.44 -12.36 8.86
N GLN A 19 1.61 -12.29 9.51
CA GLN A 19 1.72 -12.43 10.95
C GLN A 19 1.01 -11.30 11.69
N LYS A 20 1.14 -10.06 11.21
CA LYS A 20 0.48 -8.90 11.82
C LYS A 20 -1.04 -9.06 11.80
N VAL A 21 -1.60 -9.50 10.66
CA VAL A 21 -3.04 -9.72 10.54
C VAL A 21 -3.49 -10.90 11.38
N LEU A 22 -2.73 -12.00 11.40
CA LEU A 22 -3.05 -13.18 12.22
C LEU A 22 -3.08 -12.82 13.71
N ASN A 23 -2.10 -12.06 14.19
CA ASN A 23 -2.05 -11.62 15.58
C ASN A 23 -3.26 -10.76 15.93
N THR A 24 -3.65 -9.85 15.05
CA THR A 24 -4.83 -8.99 15.24
C THR A 24 -6.10 -9.83 15.27
N LEU A 25 -6.23 -10.82 14.37
CA LEU A 25 -7.35 -11.74 14.35
C LEU A 25 -7.44 -12.56 15.64
N TYR A 26 -6.31 -13.01 16.14
CA TYR A 26 -6.26 -13.76 17.41
C TYR A 26 -6.85 -12.93 18.55
N ASP A 27 -6.45 -11.65 18.64
CA ASP A 27 -6.95 -10.74 19.67
C ASP A 27 -8.45 -10.44 19.53
N MET A 28 -8.98 -10.45 18.30
CA MET A 28 -10.39 -10.19 18.00
C MET A 28 -11.28 -11.42 18.20
N THR A 29 -10.71 -12.64 18.13
CA THR A 29 -11.49 -13.87 18.19
C THR A 29 -11.77 -14.23 19.65
N PRO A 30 -13.04 -14.45 20.05
CA PRO A 30 -13.37 -14.87 21.42
C PRO A 30 -12.73 -16.21 21.74
N GLU A 31 -12.48 -16.42 23.04
CA GLU A 31 -12.01 -17.71 23.51
C GLU A 31 -12.97 -18.83 23.06
N HIS A 32 -12.40 -19.89 22.47
CA HIS A 32 -13.14 -20.98 21.83
C HIS A 32 -13.98 -20.55 20.60
N GLY A 33 -13.79 -19.33 20.10
CA GLY A 33 -14.43 -18.86 18.88
C GLY A 33 -13.73 -19.33 17.62
N VAL A 34 -14.41 -19.17 16.48
CA VAL A 34 -13.88 -19.48 15.15
C VAL A 34 -13.60 -18.19 14.41
N CYS A 35 -12.37 -18.08 13.86
CA CYS A 35 -11.99 -16.96 13.04
C CYS A 35 -12.60 -17.08 11.64
N LYS A 36 -13.45 -16.13 11.26
CA LYS A 36 -14.16 -16.13 9.97
C LYS A 36 -13.41 -15.26 8.96
N VAL A 37 -13.61 -15.55 7.67
CA VAL A 37 -13.00 -14.78 6.56
C VAL A 37 -13.40 -13.30 6.64
N GLU A 38 -14.63 -13.00 7.01
CA GLU A 38 -15.14 -11.62 7.12
C GLU A 38 -14.36 -10.79 8.17
N MET A 39 -13.80 -11.44 9.17
CA MET A 39 -13.01 -10.78 10.21
C MET A 39 -11.64 -10.30 9.70
N VAL A 40 -11.17 -10.84 8.58
CA VAL A 40 -9.88 -10.44 7.98
C VAL A 40 -9.90 -8.97 7.57
N SER A 41 -10.96 -8.53 6.89
CA SER A 41 -11.12 -7.11 6.49
C SER A 41 -11.18 -6.19 7.69
N GLU A 42 -11.86 -6.60 8.75
CA GLU A 42 -11.93 -5.82 9.99
C GLU A 42 -10.57 -5.73 10.68
N ALA A 43 -9.81 -6.83 10.72
CA ALA A 43 -8.47 -6.84 11.29
C ALA A 43 -7.53 -5.90 10.54
N ILE A 44 -7.57 -5.93 9.21
CA ILE A 44 -6.77 -5.03 8.35
C ILE A 44 -7.16 -3.58 8.64
N ARG A 45 -8.45 -3.29 8.73
CA ARG A 45 -8.94 -1.94 9.02
C ARG A 45 -8.45 -1.44 10.39
N GLN A 46 -8.49 -2.27 11.41
CA GLN A 46 -7.98 -1.90 12.74
C GLN A 46 -6.48 -1.58 12.71
N ILE A 47 -5.70 -2.36 11.97
CA ILE A 47 -4.27 -2.11 11.80
C ILE A 47 -4.04 -0.76 11.14
N ILE A 48 -4.74 -0.49 10.03
CA ILE A 48 -4.60 0.74 9.25
C ILE A 48 -5.06 1.94 10.07
N ASP A 49 -6.16 1.84 10.79
CA ASP A 49 -6.64 2.91 11.68
C ASP A 49 -5.62 3.25 12.77
N SER A 50 -4.89 2.25 13.28
CA SER A 50 -3.86 2.49 14.29
C SER A 50 -2.67 3.30 13.74
N PHE A 51 -2.44 3.29 12.42
CA PHE A 51 -1.36 4.01 11.77
C PHE A 51 -1.78 5.30 11.07
N ARG A 52 -3.07 5.65 11.07
CA ARG A 52 -3.57 6.75 10.23
C ARG A 52 -2.89 8.09 10.49
N TYR A 53 -2.56 8.43 11.72
CA TYR A 53 -1.84 9.67 12.03
C TYR A 53 -0.42 9.64 11.50
N THR A 54 0.26 8.51 11.63
CA THR A 54 1.61 8.31 11.08
C THR A 54 1.60 8.46 9.56
N TYR A 55 0.63 7.86 8.88
CA TYR A 55 0.50 7.95 7.42
C TYR A 55 0.17 9.36 6.96
N SER A 56 -0.72 10.05 7.66
CA SER A 56 -1.04 11.45 7.35
C SER A 56 0.18 12.34 7.47
N GLU A 57 1.00 12.13 8.50
CA GLU A 57 2.22 12.90 8.71
C GLU A 57 3.27 12.60 7.64
N ILE A 58 3.42 11.35 7.25
CA ILE A 58 4.32 10.95 6.16
C ILE A 58 3.94 11.69 4.88
N LEU A 59 2.67 11.69 4.51
CA LEU A 59 2.20 12.37 3.30
C LEU A 59 2.38 13.89 3.39
N PHE A 60 2.15 14.46 4.55
CA PHE A 60 2.33 15.89 4.75
C PHE A 60 3.79 16.32 4.51
N ARG A 61 4.74 15.47 4.85
CA ARG A 61 6.17 15.75 4.69
C ARG A 61 6.72 15.47 3.29
N LEU A 62 5.98 14.71 2.48
CA LEU A 62 6.42 14.40 1.11
C LEU A 62 6.27 15.64 0.21
N PRO A 63 7.26 15.92 -0.65
CA PRO A 63 7.08 16.89 -1.72
C PRO A 63 5.86 16.54 -2.58
N GLU A 64 5.14 17.56 -3.04
CA GLU A 64 3.86 17.37 -3.74
C GLU A 64 3.97 16.41 -4.93
N LYS A 65 5.01 16.54 -5.75
CA LYS A 65 5.19 15.67 -6.92
C LYS A 65 5.46 14.21 -6.53
N GLN A 66 6.15 13.97 -5.42
CA GLN A 66 6.35 12.62 -4.89
C GLN A 66 5.05 12.04 -4.35
N LYS A 67 4.28 12.85 -3.65
CA LYS A 67 2.97 12.46 -3.13
C LYS A 67 2.02 12.06 -4.27
N GLU A 68 1.90 12.90 -5.30
CA GLU A 68 1.07 12.62 -6.48
C GLU A 68 1.47 11.29 -7.15
N LEU A 69 2.77 11.07 -7.34
CA LEU A 69 3.27 9.85 -7.98
C LEU A 69 3.04 8.63 -7.09
N LEU A 70 3.27 8.74 -5.79
CA LEU A 70 3.03 7.63 -4.86
C LEU A 70 1.56 7.19 -4.89
N ILE A 71 0.64 8.12 -4.91
CA ILE A 71 -0.79 7.84 -5.01
C ILE A 71 -1.10 7.15 -6.35
N ALA A 72 -0.53 7.65 -7.45
CA ALA A 72 -0.72 7.07 -8.78
C ALA A 72 -0.22 5.63 -8.84
N ILE A 73 0.99 5.37 -8.36
CA ILE A 73 1.57 4.02 -8.32
C ILE A 73 0.71 3.09 -7.46
N THR A 74 0.24 3.58 -6.32
CA THR A 74 -0.62 2.80 -5.41
C THR A 74 -1.93 2.41 -6.11
N LYS A 75 -2.56 3.34 -6.81
CA LYS A 75 -3.81 3.08 -7.55
C LYS A 75 -3.61 2.09 -8.70
N GLU A 76 -2.47 2.16 -9.36
CA GLU A 76 -2.12 1.21 -10.43
C GLU A 76 -1.83 -0.18 -9.87
N GLY A 77 -1.34 -0.28 -8.65
CA GLY A 77 -0.92 -1.52 -8.02
C GLY A 77 0.50 -1.90 -8.43
N LYS A 78 0.65 -2.53 -9.58
CA LYS A 78 1.95 -2.85 -10.19
C LYS A 78 2.13 -1.96 -11.40
N ALA A 79 2.80 -0.82 -11.22
CA ALA A 79 2.92 0.21 -12.23
C ALA A 79 4.11 -0.04 -13.17
N LYS A 80 3.87 0.10 -14.46
CA LYS A 80 4.88 0.02 -15.51
C LYS A 80 4.86 1.29 -16.33
N ALA A 81 6.01 1.64 -16.92
CA ALA A 81 6.12 2.79 -17.82
C ALA A 81 5.52 4.07 -17.21
N VAL A 82 5.90 4.39 -15.97
CA VAL A 82 5.34 5.52 -15.21
C VAL A 82 5.69 6.88 -15.80
N THR A 83 6.68 6.95 -16.70
CA THR A 83 7.04 8.16 -17.44
C THR A 83 6.37 8.24 -18.80
N SER A 84 5.55 7.27 -19.18
CA SER A 84 4.82 7.29 -20.45
C SER A 84 3.73 8.35 -20.47
N GLY A 85 3.41 8.85 -21.66
CA GLY A 85 2.32 9.80 -21.82
C GLY A 85 0.98 9.25 -21.35
N ALA A 86 0.75 7.95 -21.53
CA ALA A 86 -0.48 7.29 -21.09
C ALA A 86 -0.63 7.33 -19.57
N PHE A 87 0.41 6.96 -18.85
CA PHE A 87 0.40 6.99 -17.37
C PHE A 87 0.24 8.41 -16.84
N ILE A 88 1.01 9.35 -17.40
CA ILE A 88 0.96 10.77 -17.00
C ILE A 88 -0.45 11.34 -17.19
N ARG A 89 -1.10 11.06 -18.33
CA ARG A 89 -2.47 11.52 -18.59
C ARG A 89 -3.49 10.86 -17.68
N LYS A 90 -3.34 9.55 -17.45
CA LYS A 90 -4.27 8.80 -16.60
C LYS A 90 -4.35 9.36 -15.18
N TYR A 91 -3.23 9.75 -14.62
CA TYR A 91 -3.15 10.24 -13.25
C TYR A 91 -2.93 11.77 -13.16
N ARG A 92 -3.00 12.47 -14.28
CA ARG A 92 -2.88 13.93 -14.37
C ARG A 92 -1.58 14.45 -13.75
N LEU A 93 -0.49 13.77 -14.05
CA LEU A 93 0.84 14.15 -13.59
C LEU A 93 1.40 15.28 -14.47
N ALA A 94 2.42 16.01 -13.98
CA ALA A 94 2.90 17.20 -14.66
C ALA A 94 3.66 16.91 -15.96
N SER A 95 4.74 16.13 -15.89
CA SER A 95 5.59 15.83 -17.04
C SER A 95 6.41 14.58 -16.80
N ALA A 96 6.99 14.01 -17.88
CA ALA A 96 7.87 12.84 -17.76
C ALA A 96 9.10 13.13 -16.90
N SER A 97 9.72 14.29 -17.05
CA SER A 97 10.90 14.67 -16.25
C SER A 97 10.56 14.88 -14.78
N SER A 98 9.41 15.49 -14.49
CA SER A 98 8.91 15.68 -13.13
C SER A 98 8.63 14.32 -12.48
N VAL A 99 8.00 13.39 -13.20
CA VAL A 99 7.73 12.04 -12.71
C VAL A 99 9.01 11.29 -12.44
N GLN A 100 9.99 11.37 -13.32
CA GLN A 100 11.27 10.70 -13.15
C GLN A 100 12.01 11.19 -11.92
N SER A 101 12.03 12.49 -11.69
CA SER A 101 12.62 13.10 -10.50
C SER A 101 11.92 12.67 -9.22
N ALA A 102 10.58 12.69 -9.23
CA ALA A 102 9.77 12.24 -8.10
C ALA A 102 9.98 10.75 -7.81
N LEU A 103 10.07 9.92 -8.85
CA LEU A 103 10.31 8.49 -8.73
C LEU A 103 11.64 8.20 -8.07
N LYS A 104 12.69 8.91 -8.47
CA LYS A 104 14.00 8.79 -7.85
C LYS A 104 13.93 9.06 -6.35
N GLY A 105 13.24 10.13 -5.95
CA GLY A 105 13.04 10.47 -4.54
C GLY A 105 12.28 9.40 -3.77
N LEU A 106 11.24 8.83 -4.35
CA LEU A 106 10.46 7.76 -3.72
C LEU A 106 11.26 6.46 -3.56
N LEU A 107 12.08 6.12 -4.55
CA LEU A 107 12.97 4.97 -4.48
C LEU A 107 14.05 5.16 -3.41
N GLU A 108 14.67 6.33 -3.34
CA GLU A 108 15.69 6.65 -2.35
C GLU A 108 15.15 6.62 -0.92
N LYS A 109 13.88 6.98 -0.73
CA LYS A 109 13.21 6.98 0.58
C LYS A 109 12.55 5.63 0.92
N ASP A 110 12.66 4.65 0.04
CA ASP A 110 12.06 3.32 0.19
C ASP A 110 10.53 3.31 0.27
N PHE A 111 9.85 4.30 -0.31
CA PHE A 111 8.39 4.28 -0.45
C PHE A 111 7.94 3.38 -1.58
N VAL A 112 8.77 3.22 -2.59
CA VAL A 112 8.48 2.45 -3.79
C VAL A 112 9.62 1.47 -4.04
N THR A 113 9.28 0.27 -4.49
CA THR A 113 10.26 -0.73 -4.93
C THR A 113 10.19 -0.88 -6.45
N GLN A 114 11.30 -1.28 -7.03
CA GLN A 114 11.39 -1.57 -8.46
C GLN A 114 11.91 -2.99 -8.65
N GLU A 115 11.21 -3.77 -9.44
CA GLU A 115 11.64 -5.11 -9.83
C GLU A 115 11.23 -5.36 -11.28
N LYS A 116 12.19 -5.61 -12.16
CA LYS A 116 11.96 -5.90 -13.59
C LYS A 116 11.07 -4.85 -14.28
N GLY A 117 11.31 -3.57 -14.00
CA GLY A 117 10.55 -2.47 -14.58
C GLY A 117 9.17 -2.25 -13.96
N VAL A 118 8.83 -2.97 -12.92
CA VAL A 118 7.56 -2.82 -12.20
C VAL A 118 7.79 -2.04 -10.91
N TYR A 119 7.00 -0.98 -10.73
CA TYR A 119 7.04 -0.14 -9.53
C TYR A 119 5.84 -0.44 -8.66
N GLN A 120 6.07 -0.56 -7.37
CA GLN A 120 5.04 -0.92 -6.42
C GLN A 120 5.32 -0.24 -5.07
N ILE A 121 4.27 0.14 -4.35
CA ILE A 121 4.44 0.67 -3.00
C ILE A 121 5.10 -0.38 -2.11
N TYR A 122 6.07 0.05 -1.30
CA TYR A 122 6.78 -0.85 -0.39
C TYR A 122 5.89 -1.29 0.78
N ASP A 123 5.30 -0.33 1.50
CA ASP A 123 4.41 -0.60 2.64
C ASP A 123 2.99 -0.88 2.16
N ARG A 124 2.56 -2.13 2.25
CA ARG A 124 1.25 -2.58 1.78
C ARG A 124 0.10 -1.99 2.60
N PHE A 125 0.29 -1.79 3.89
CA PHE A 125 -0.73 -1.14 4.73
C PHE A 125 -0.89 0.34 4.37
N LEU A 126 0.20 1.03 4.15
CA LEU A 126 0.15 2.41 3.64
C LEU A 126 -0.58 2.45 2.28
N GLY A 127 -0.32 1.48 1.42
CA GLY A 127 -1.01 1.37 0.13
C GLY A 127 -2.52 1.25 0.26
N ILE A 128 -2.98 0.42 1.19
CA ILE A 128 -4.42 0.26 1.46
C ILE A 128 -5.02 1.57 1.97
N TRP A 129 -4.34 2.23 2.90
CA TRP A 129 -4.79 3.52 3.44
C TRP A 129 -4.87 4.60 2.35
N LEU A 130 -3.88 4.67 1.46
CA LEU A 130 -3.87 5.63 0.36
C LEU A 130 -5.05 5.40 -0.60
N LYS A 131 -5.34 4.14 -0.94
CA LYS A 131 -6.47 3.82 -1.81
C LYS A 131 -7.82 4.22 -1.21
N GLU A 132 -7.95 4.10 0.10
CA GLU A 132 -9.20 4.45 0.80
C GLU A 132 -9.39 5.96 0.93
N ASN A 133 -8.31 6.74 1.01
CA ASN A 133 -8.37 8.17 1.29
C ASN A 133 -8.12 9.07 0.08
N TYR A 134 -7.63 8.53 -1.03
CA TYR A 134 -7.32 9.25 -2.25
C TYR A 134 -7.80 8.50 -3.48
#